data_98b51d26e6015ec288b3fcfb9f0d71f7
#
_entry.id   98b51d26e6015ec288b3fcfb9f0d71f7
#
_cell.length_a   1.000
_cell.length_b   1.000
_cell.length_c   1.000
_cell.angle_alpha   90.00
_cell.angle_beta   90.00
_cell.angle_gamma   90.00
#
_symmetry.space_group_name_H-M   'P 1'
#
loop_
_entity.id
_entity.type
_entity.pdbx_description
1 polymer ?
#
loop_
_entity_poly.entity_id
_entity_poly.type
_entity_poly.pdbx_seq_one_letter_code
_entity_poly.pdbx_strand_id
1 'polypeptide(L)'
;EIKECDWSSDVCSSDLAEIPAYVNPRNAASGSLRQLDSTETAKRPLDMFFYALGYLEGAESPSSHWDTLQTINTWGGRKNEWTRKANTVEEVMAAIANAVEVRDALDYGIDGVVIKIDSLSLQSRLGFVGRDPRWAIAYKFPAERAETTLKAIHVNVGRTGALTPWAELEPVMVGGVTVGRATLHNKDEIARKDFR
;
A
#
# COMPACT_ATOMS: atom_id res chain seq x y z
N GLU A 1 -11.56 -10.26 24.46
CA GLU A 1 -10.82 -8.98 24.46
C GLU A 1 -9.68 -9.13 23.45
N ILE A 2 -9.88 -8.53 22.27
CA ILE A 2 -8.82 -8.42 21.27
C ILE A 2 -8.00 -7.22 21.73
N LYS A 3 -6.79 -7.47 22.22
CA LYS A 3 -5.83 -6.40 22.51
C LYS A 3 -5.49 -5.73 21.19
N GLU A 4 -5.70 -4.42 21.15
CA GLU A 4 -5.19 -3.57 20.08
C GLU A 4 -3.70 -3.81 19.91
N CYS A 5 -3.30 -4.36 18.75
CA CYS A 5 -1.91 -4.44 18.36
C CYS A 5 -1.52 -3.13 17.71
N ASP A 6 -0.67 -2.38 18.38
CA ASP A 6 -0.02 -1.20 17.81
C ASP A 6 0.95 -1.64 16.70
N TRP A 7 0.56 -1.40 15.45
CA TRP A 7 1.35 -1.71 14.26
C TRP A 7 2.56 -0.78 14.07
N SER A 8 2.65 0.27 14.87
CA SER A 8 3.77 1.22 14.86
C SER A 8 4.96 0.73 15.70
N SER A 9 4.73 -0.23 16.57
CA SER A 9 5.79 -0.84 17.36
C SER A 9 6.08 -2.25 16.85
N ASP A 10 7.32 -2.51 16.50
CA ASP A 10 7.88 -3.82 16.10
C ASP A 10 7.73 -4.93 17.15
N VAL A 11 6.91 -4.71 18.16
CA VAL A 11 6.85 -5.48 19.42
C VAL A 11 5.62 -6.39 19.52
N CYS A 12 4.72 -6.39 18.54
CA CYS A 12 3.52 -7.21 18.65
C CYS A 12 3.80 -8.68 18.31
N SER A 13 3.76 -9.53 19.27
CA SER A 13 3.73 -11.01 19.21
C SER A 13 4.97 -11.74 18.69
N SER A 14 5.95 -11.09 18.05
CA SER A 14 7.20 -11.75 17.65
C SER A 14 8.10 -12.08 18.84
N ASP A 15 8.06 -11.28 19.91
CA ASP A 15 8.89 -11.47 21.10
C ASP A 15 8.50 -12.71 21.92
N LEU A 16 7.26 -13.19 21.76
CA LEU A 16 6.77 -14.38 22.47
C LEU A 16 7.10 -15.69 21.76
N ALA A 17 7.55 -15.64 20.49
CA ALA A 17 7.72 -16.84 19.66
C ALA A 17 9.08 -16.92 18.94
N GLU A 18 10.05 -16.04 19.22
CA GLU A 18 11.35 -15.94 18.49
C GLU A 18 11.20 -15.83 16.95
N ILE A 19 10.05 -15.35 16.47
CA ILE A 19 9.79 -15.20 15.04
C ILE A 19 10.36 -13.85 14.59
N PRO A 20 11.23 -13.80 13.56
CA PRO A 20 11.76 -12.52 13.07
C PRO A 20 10.63 -11.58 12.67
N ALA A 21 10.67 -10.34 13.17
CA ALA A 21 9.70 -9.32 12.82
C ALA A 21 9.69 -9.05 11.30
N TYR A 22 8.52 -8.87 10.71
CA TYR A 22 8.43 -8.50 9.30
C TYR A 22 8.84 -7.05 9.11
N VAL A 23 9.53 -6.78 8.00
CA VAL A 23 10.06 -5.46 7.68
C VAL A 23 8.96 -4.41 7.47
N ASN A 24 7.77 -4.82 7.03
CA ASN A 24 6.62 -3.94 6.91
C ASN A 24 5.28 -4.72 6.91
N PRO A 25 4.14 -4.05 7.22
CA PRO A 25 2.82 -4.70 7.29
C PRO A 25 2.38 -5.37 5.99
N ARG A 26 2.72 -4.82 4.82
CA ARG A 26 2.39 -5.39 3.52
C ARG A 26 3.08 -6.74 3.30
N ASN A 27 4.36 -6.84 3.65
CA ASN A 27 5.11 -8.10 3.56
C ASN A 27 4.61 -9.10 4.60
N ALA A 28 4.27 -8.65 5.80
CA ALA A 28 3.67 -9.47 6.85
C ALA A 28 2.36 -10.10 6.37
N ALA A 29 1.43 -9.30 5.84
CA ALA A 29 0.15 -9.78 5.35
C ALA A 29 0.31 -10.76 4.16
N SER A 30 1.08 -10.38 3.14
CA SER A 30 1.28 -11.23 1.95
C SER A 30 2.04 -12.52 2.26
N GLY A 31 3.03 -12.48 3.15
CA GLY A 31 3.76 -13.64 3.63
C GLY A 31 2.88 -14.57 4.45
N SER A 32 2.03 -14.02 5.31
CA SER A 32 1.11 -14.78 6.15
C SER A 32 0.03 -15.52 5.34
N LEU A 33 -0.53 -14.87 4.31
CA LEU A 33 -1.53 -15.50 3.44
C LEU A 33 -0.95 -16.61 2.55
N ARG A 34 0.37 -16.66 2.36
CA ARG A 34 1.05 -17.68 1.54
C ARG A 34 1.57 -18.86 2.33
N GLN A 35 1.31 -18.94 3.63
CA GLN A 35 1.69 -20.09 4.44
C GLN A 35 0.97 -21.35 3.96
N LEU A 36 1.69 -22.46 3.87
CA LEU A 36 1.12 -23.76 3.54
C LEU A 36 0.26 -24.31 4.68
N ASP A 37 0.67 -24.01 5.91
CA ASP A 37 -0.07 -24.37 7.11
C ASP A 37 -0.97 -23.19 7.54
N SER A 38 -2.28 -23.40 7.45
CA SER A 38 -3.28 -22.39 7.85
C SER A 38 -3.24 -22.07 9.35
N THR A 39 -2.71 -22.96 10.19
CA THR A 39 -2.57 -22.72 11.62
C THR A 39 -1.54 -21.63 11.92
N GLU A 40 -0.51 -21.50 11.10
CA GLU A 40 0.46 -20.40 11.18
C GLU A 40 -0.16 -19.06 10.78
N THR A 41 -1.04 -19.06 9.78
CA THR A 41 -1.79 -17.85 9.40
C THR A 41 -2.75 -17.43 10.50
N ALA A 42 -3.43 -18.39 11.14
CA ALA A 42 -4.40 -18.14 12.21
C ALA A 42 -3.79 -17.50 13.47
N LYS A 43 -2.48 -17.65 13.68
CA LYS A 43 -1.76 -17.01 14.82
C LYS A 43 -1.52 -15.52 14.59
N ARG A 44 -1.77 -14.99 13.38
CA ARG A 44 -1.45 -13.61 13.01
C ARG A 44 -2.71 -12.74 12.99
N PRO A 45 -2.68 -11.55 13.58
CA PRO A 45 -3.81 -10.64 13.62
C PRO A 45 -3.98 -9.95 12.26
N LEU A 46 -4.43 -10.69 11.26
CA LEU A 46 -4.72 -10.15 9.92
C LEU A 46 -6.11 -9.54 9.89
N ASP A 47 -6.24 -8.40 9.24
CA ASP A 47 -7.49 -7.72 8.98
C ASP A 47 -7.66 -7.42 7.49
N MET A 48 -8.89 -7.10 7.06
CA MET A 48 -9.23 -6.92 5.66
C MET A 48 -10.28 -5.83 5.46
N PHE A 49 -10.05 -4.95 4.50
CA PHE A 49 -11.04 -3.99 4.03
C PHE A 49 -11.59 -4.40 2.67
N PHE A 50 -12.92 -4.38 2.56
CA PHE A 50 -13.60 -4.57 1.29
C PHE A 50 -13.76 -3.22 0.58
N TYR A 51 -13.47 -3.17 -0.70
CA TYR A 51 -13.50 -1.92 -1.47
C TYR A 51 -14.37 -1.98 -2.74
N ALA A 52 -14.93 -3.15 -3.07
CA ALA A 52 -15.82 -3.35 -4.21
C ALA A 52 -16.55 -4.69 -4.11
N LEU A 53 -17.65 -4.84 -4.85
CA LEU A 53 -18.27 -6.13 -5.14
C LEU A 53 -17.79 -6.62 -6.51
N GLY A 54 -17.45 -7.89 -6.60
CA GLY A 54 -17.10 -8.53 -7.87
C GLY A 54 -18.34 -9.00 -8.63
N TYR A 55 -19.18 -9.78 -7.97
CA TYR A 55 -20.41 -10.35 -8.53
C TYR A 55 -21.49 -10.39 -7.46
N LEU A 56 -22.73 -10.10 -7.85
CA LEU A 56 -23.90 -10.13 -6.98
C LEU A 56 -25.04 -10.85 -7.69
N GLU A 57 -25.60 -11.86 -7.04
CA GLU A 57 -26.78 -12.60 -7.49
C GLU A 57 -27.80 -12.68 -6.37
N GLY A 58 -29.08 -12.65 -6.74
CA GLY A 58 -30.18 -12.82 -5.78
C GLY A 58 -30.50 -11.58 -4.92
N ALA A 59 -29.87 -10.44 -5.18
CA ALA A 59 -30.15 -9.17 -4.51
C ALA A 59 -30.14 -8.01 -5.51
N GLU A 60 -30.75 -6.89 -5.14
CA GLU A 60 -30.74 -5.67 -5.94
C GLU A 60 -29.33 -5.07 -5.96
N SER A 61 -28.86 -4.73 -7.17
CA SER A 61 -27.54 -4.12 -7.35
C SER A 61 -27.55 -2.68 -6.89
N PRO A 62 -26.59 -2.25 -6.06
CA PRO A 62 -26.44 -0.84 -5.67
C PRO A 62 -26.29 0.07 -6.89
N SER A 63 -26.76 1.30 -6.80
CA SER A 63 -26.65 2.30 -7.86
C SER A 63 -25.33 3.09 -7.83
N SER A 64 -24.70 3.16 -6.66
CA SER A 64 -23.46 3.88 -6.41
C SER A 64 -22.40 3.03 -5.73
N HIS A 65 -21.15 3.44 -5.88
CA HIS A 65 -20.01 2.81 -5.19
C HIS A 65 -20.12 2.97 -3.68
N TRP A 66 -20.62 4.13 -3.22
CA TRP A 66 -20.88 4.36 -1.80
C TRP A 66 -21.92 3.40 -1.24
N ASP A 67 -23.05 3.21 -1.95
CA ASP A 67 -24.09 2.26 -1.53
C ASP A 67 -23.56 0.83 -1.52
N THR A 68 -22.69 0.49 -2.47
CA THR A 68 -21.97 -0.79 -2.49
C THR A 68 -21.20 -1.02 -1.19
N LEU A 69 -20.44 -0.02 -0.74
CA LEU A 69 -19.66 -0.13 0.51
C LEU A 69 -20.57 -0.21 1.74
N GLN A 70 -21.70 0.52 1.75
CA GLN A 70 -22.69 0.39 2.83
C GLN A 70 -23.33 -1.01 2.86
N THR A 71 -23.67 -1.56 1.70
CA THR A 71 -24.20 -2.90 1.59
C THR A 71 -23.22 -3.96 2.10
N ILE A 72 -21.94 -3.87 1.72
CA ILE A 72 -20.88 -4.73 2.25
C ILE A 72 -20.84 -4.64 3.79
N ASN A 73 -20.93 -3.43 4.33
CA ASN A 73 -20.90 -3.21 5.78
C ASN A 73 -22.12 -3.85 6.47
N THR A 74 -23.32 -3.80 5.87
CA THR A 74 -24.51 -4.49 6.42
C THR A 74 -24.38 -6.01 6.42
N TRP A 75 -23.58 -6.58 5.53
CA TRP A 75 -23.26 -8.01 5.49
C TRP A 75 -22.11 -8.40 6.45
N GLY A 76 -21.62 -7.47 7.27
CA GLY A 76 -20.54 -7.69 8.22
C GLY A 76 -19.13 -7.53 7.62
N GLY A 77 -19.02 -7.13 6.35
CA GLY A 77 -17.73 -6.79 5.73
C GLY A 77 -17.24 -5.42 6.19
N ARG A 78 -15.97 -5.29 6.54
CA ARG A 78 -15.38 -4.00 6.95
C ARG A 78 -15.04 -3.15 5.72
N LYS A 79 -15.55 -1.93 5.66
CA LYS A 79 -15.06 -0.89 4.75
C LYS A 79 -14.01 -0.04 5.46
N ASN A 80 -13.13 0.59 4.71
CA ASN A 80 -12.22 1.55 5.28
C ASN A 80 -12.99 2.77 5.85
N GLU A 81 -12.78 3.08 7.13
CA GLU A 81 -13.48 4.15 7.84
C GLU A 81 -13.12 5.54 7.32
N TRP A 82 -11.97 5.69 6.69
CA TRP A 82 -11.50 6.93 6.06
C TRP A 82 -12.12 7.19 4.70
N THR A 83 -12.90 6.24 4.15
CA THR A 83 -13.64 6.46 2.90
C THR A 83 -14.66 7.58 3.09
N ARG A 84 -14.62 8.56 2.20
CA ARG A 84 -15.50 9.74 2.19
C ARG A 84 -16.18 9.89 0.85
N LYS A 85 -17.38 10.45 0.86
CA LYS A 85 -18.07 10.91 -0.35
C LYS A 85 -17.78 12.40 -0.51
N ALA A 86 -17.47 12.83 -1.73
CA ALA A 86 -17.21 14.21 -2.09
C ALA A 86 -18.07 14.59 -3.31
N ASN A 87 -18.59 15.81 -3.35
CA ASN A 87 -19.41 16.33 -4.43
C ASN A 87 -18.65 17.38 -5.26
N THR A 88 -17.59 17.96 -4.71
CA THR A 88 -16.78 18.99 -5.37
C THR A 88 -15.29 18.62 -5.37
N VAL A 89 -14.51 19.27 -6.23
CA VAL A 89 -13.05 19.08 -6.25
C VAL A 89 -12.40 19.59 -4.97
N GLU A 90 -12.92 20.64 -4.39
CA GLU A 90 -12.44 21.23 -3.13
C GLU A 90 -12.60 20.23 -1.98
N GLU A 91 -13.73 19.53 -1.90
CA GLU A 91 -13.95 18.47 -0.92
C GLU A 91 -12.99 17.29 -1.13
N VAL A 92 -12.70 16.93 -2.38
CA VAL A 92 -11.69 15.89 -2.70
C VAL A 92 -10.31 16.33 -2.22
N MET A 93 -9.90 17.57 -2.51
CA MET A 93 -8.60 18.09 -2.08
C MET A 93 -8.48 18.17 -0.57
N ALA A 94 -9.55 18.57 0.13
CA ALA A 94 -9.59 18.55 1.59
C ALA A 94 -9.47 17.13 2.17
N ALA A 95 -10.12 16.15 1.55
CA ALA A 95 -10.00 14.74 1.97
C ALA A 95 -8.56 14.20 1.74
N ILE A 96 -7.89 14.59 0.65
CA ILE A 96 -6.49 14.23 0.39
C ILE A 96 -5.58 14.86 1.46
N ALA A 97 -5.73 16.14 1.76
CA ALA A 97 -4.94 16.83 2.78
C ALA A 97 -5.11 16.15 4.16
N ASN A 98 -6.35 15.85 4.54
CA ASN A 98 -6.63 15.14 5.79
C ASN A 98 -5.98 13.72 5.80
N ALA A 99 -6.00 12.99 4.68
CA ALA A 99 -5.37 11.68 4.60
C ALA A 99 -3.84 11.75 4.80
N VAL A 100 -3.19 12.82 4.35
CA VAL A 100 -1.76 13.07 4.60
C VAL A 100 -1.50 13.30 6.09
N GLU A 101 -2.34 14.09 6.76
CA GLU A 101 -2.19 14.43 8.18
C GLU A 101 -2.38 13.22 9.11
N VAL A 102 -3.34 12.35 8.78
CA VAL A 102 -3.66 11.18 9.61
C VAL A 102 -2.83 9.94 9.26
N ARG A 103 -2.02 10.01 8.21
CA ARG A 103 -1.23 8.88 7.70
C ARG A 103 -0.46 8.14 8.79
N ASP A 104 0.23 8.88 9.63
CA ASP A 104 1.12 8.33 10.66
C ASP A 104 0.38 7.90 11.94
N ALA A 105 -0.93 8.21 12.04
CA ALA A 105 -1.80 7.80 13.14
C ALA A 105 -2.63 6.55 12.81
N LEU A 106 -2.49 5.99 11.59
CA LEU A 106 -3.21 4.80 11.18
C LEU A 106 -2.46 3.54 11.59
N ASP A 107 -3.20 2.49 11.97
CA ASP A 107 -2.66 1.16 12.30
C ASP A 107 -2.10 0.41 11.09
N TYR A 108 -2.12 1.02 9.91
CA TYR A 108 -1.61 0.46 8.65
C TYR A 108 -1.03 1.55 7.76
N GLY A 109 0.02 1.19 7.00
CA GLY A 109 0.69 2.14 6.09
C GLY A 109 -0.15 2.45 4.85
N ILE A 110 -0.23 3.74 4.51
CA ILE A 110 -0.81 4.22 3.26
C ILE A 110 0.21 5.01 2.45
N ASP A 111 0.19 4.84 1.13
CA ASP A 111 1.08 5.54 0.18
C ASP A 111 0.30 6.51 -0.73
N GLY A 112 -0.99 6.63 -0.52
CA GLY A 112 -1.88 7.48 -1.29
C GLY A 112 -3.34 7.17 -1.06
N VAL A 113 -4.20 7.86 -1.80
CA VAL A 113 -5.65 7.67 -1.80
C VAL A 113 -6.15 7.37 -3.21
N VAL A 114 -7.25 6.64 -3.32
CA VAL A 114 -7.90 6.37 -4.61
C VAL A 114 -9.20 7.16 -4.68
N ILE A 115 -9.31 7.99 -5.70
CA ILE A 115 -10.51 8.78 -6.02
C ILE A 115 -11.28 8.01 -7.08
N LYS A 116 -12.56 7.75 -6.84
CA LYS A 116 -13.41 6.99 -7.74
C LYS A 116 -14.69 7.76 -8.07
N ILE A 117 -15.20 7.61 -9.28
CA ILE A 117 -16.54 8.08 -9.63
C ILE A 117 -17.57 7.23 -8.87
N ASP A 118 -18.50 7.87 -8.16
CA ASP A 118 -19.47 7.19 -7.32
C ASP A 118 -20.56 6.43 -8.14
N SER A 119 -21.04 7.00 -9.22
CA SER A 119 -22.08 6.38 -10.06
C SER A 119 -21.57 5.14 -10.80
N LEU A 120 -22.12 3.94 -10.52
CA LEU A 120 -21.75 2.70 -11.19
C LEU A 120 -22.10 2.70 -12.69
N SER A 121 -23.17 3.40 -13.09
CA SER A 121 -23.51 3.57 -14.50
C SER A 121 -22.47 4.39 -15.26
N LEU A 122 -21.92 5.43 -14.64
CA LEU A 122 -20.82 6.21 -15.22
C LEU A 122 -19.52 5.40 -15.23
N GLN A 123 -19.24 4.60 -14.21
CA GLN A 123 -18.08 3.69 -14.22
C GLN A 123 -18.14 2.72 -15.40
N SER A 124 -19.30 2.11 -15.64
CA SER A 124 -19.52 1.21 -16.78
C SER A 124 -19.34 1.91 -18.13
N ARG A 125 -19.82 3.15 -18.27
CA ARG A 125 -19.66 3.96 -19.50
C ARG A 125 -18.22 4.38 -19.78
N LEU A 126 -17.46 4.72 -18.74
CA LEU A 126 -16.04 5.08 -18.86
C LEU A 126 -15.17 3.87 -19.16
N GLY A 127 -15.51 2.71 -18.59
CA GLY A 127 -14.85 1.44 -18.84
C GLY A 127 -13.40 1.40 -18.37
N PHE A 128 -12.60 0.59 -19.09
CA PHE A 128 -11.21 0.29 -18.75
C PHE A 128 -10.30 0.52 -19.96
N VAL A 129 -9.02 0.77 -19.69
CA VAL A 129 -7.93 0.70 -20.67
C VAL A 129 -6.96 -0.39 -20.22
N GLY A 130 -6.97 -1.53 -20.91
CA GLY A 130 -6.27 -2.72 -20.43
C GLY A 130 -6.85 -3.20 -19.10
N ARG A 131 -6.09 -3.07 -18.02
CA ARG A 131 -6.51 -3.42 -16.65
C ARG A 131 -6.87 -2.20 -15.80
N ASP A 132 -6.62 -1.00 -16.31
CA ASP A 132 -6.76 0.24 -15.55
C ASP A 132 -8.15 0.85 -15.75
N PRO A 133 -8.90 1.13 -14.65
CA PRO A 133 -10.20 1.77 -14.73
C PRO A 133 -10.06 3.25 -15.09
N ARG A 134 -10.83 3.74 -16.07
CA ARG A 134 -10.87 5.16 -16.41
C ARG A 134 -11.68 6.02 -15.44
N TRP A 135 -12.36 5.40 -14.53
CA TRP A 135 -13.22 6.02 -13.51
C TRP A 135 -12.56 6.11 -12.14
N ALA A 136 -11.29 5.73 -12.02
CA ALA A 136 -10.53 5.80 -10.77
C ALA A 136 -9.14 6.39 -11.01
N ILE A 137 -8.69 7.22 -10.08
CA ILE A 137 -7.36 7.84 -10.08
C ILE A 137 -6.71 7.60 -8.72
N ALA A 138 -5.48 7.10 -8.73
CA ALA A 138 -4.65 7.01 -7.54
C ALA A 138 -3.85 8.31 -7.37
N TYR A 139 -4.09 9.01 -6.29
CA TYR A 139 -3.25 10.12 -5.85
C TYR A 139 -2.20 9.59 -4.88
N LYS A 140 -0.95 9.58 -5.28
CA LYS A 140 0.17 9.13 -4.45
C LYS A 140 0.70 10.29 -3.60
N PHE A 141 0.94 10.01 -2.32
CA PHE A 141 1.60 11.00 -1.46
C PHE A 141 3.02 11.28 -1.94
N PRO A 142 3.57 12.46 -1.62
CA PRO A 142 4.97 12.74 -1.89
C PRO A 142 5.85 11.64 -1.30
N ALA A 143 6.83 11.20 -2.09
CA ALA A 143 7.79 10.20 -1.63
C ALA A 143 8.59 10.76 -0.45
N GLU A 144 8.76 9.95 0.58
CA GLU A 144 9.70 10.27 1.64
C GLU A 144 11.12 10.32 1.09
N ARG A 145 11.87 11.31 1.53
CA ARG A 145 13.27 11.50 1.16
C ARG A 145 14.13 11.42 2.40
N ALA A 146 15.20 10.67 2.32
CA ALA A 146 16.23 10.64 3.33
C ALA A 146 17.59 10.82 2.67
N GLU A 147 18.48 11.51 3.34
CA GLU A 147 19.87 11.69 2.91
C GLU A 147 20.73 10.65 3.61
N THR A 148 21.66 10.06 2.86
CA THR A 148 22.59 9.07 3.39
C THR A 148 23.92 9.11 2.64
N THR A 149 24.94 8.51 3.22
CA THR A 149 26.27 8.43 2.61
C THR A 149 26.37 7.24 1.66
N LEU A 150 26.86 7.50 0.44
CA LEU A 150 27.25 6.46 -0.50
C LEU A 150 28.59 5.85 -0.07
N LYS A 151 28.58 4.55 0.29
CA LYS A 151 29.80 3.83 0.69
C LYS A 151 30.59 3.31 -0.50
N ALA A 152 29.89 2.68 -1.45
CA ALA A 152 30.50 2.09 -2.63
C ALA A 152 29.48 1.95 -3.76
N ILE A 153 29.97 1.82 -5.00
CA ILE A 153 29.18 1.45 -6.16
C ILE A 153 29.64 0.06 -6.61
N HIS A 154 28.71 -0.86 -6.70
CA HIS A 154 28.93 -2.22 -7.16
C HIS A 154 28.19 -2.48 -8.46
N VAL A 155 28.59 -3.52 -9.19
CA VAL A 155 27.94 -3.92 -10.44
C VAL A 155 27.52 -5.37 -10.35
N ASN A 156 26.25 -5.65 -10.60
CA ASN A 156 25.73 -7.00 -10.78
C ASN A 156 25.63 -7.32 -12.27
N VAL A 157 25.96 -8.56 -12.62
CA VAL A 157 25.79 -9.07 -13.99
C VAL A 157 24.47 -9.85 -14.04
N GLY A 158 23.52 -9.40 -14.84
CA GLY A 158 22.25 -10.09 -15.07
C GLY A 158 22.42 -11.35 -15.91
N ARG A 159 21.39 -12.19 -15.95
CA ARG A 159 21.38 -13.45 -16.72
C ARG A 159 21.67 -13.26 -18.22
N THR A 160 21.31 -12.11 -18.77
CA THR A 160 21.56 -11.74 -20.18
C THR A 160 22.91 -11.06 -20.40
N GLY A 161 23.78 -10.96 -19.40
CA GLY A 161 25.03 -10.21 -19.44
C GLY A 161 24.88 -8.69 -19.21
N ALA A 162 23.65 -8.20 -18.98
CA ALA A 162 23.43 -6.80 -18.69
C ALA A 162 24.05 -6.41 -17.33
N LEU A 163 24.80 -5.29 -17.33
CA LEU A 163 25.43 -4.75 -16.14
C LEU A 163 24.44 -3.79 -15.42
N THR A 164 24.11 -4.10 -14.18
CA THR A 164 23.24 -3.28 -13.36
C THR A 164 24.00 -2.73 -12.16
N PRO A 165 24.34 -1.43 -12.15
CA PRO A 165 25.02 -0.83 -11.01
C PRO A 165 24.04 -0.61 -9.85
N TRP A 166 24.56 -0.77 -8.63
CA TRP A 166 23.84 -0.47 -7.40
C TRP A 166 24.74 0.21 -6.38
N ALA A 167 24.15 1.07 -5.58
CA ALA A 167 24.81 1.79 -4.49
C ALA A 167 24.72 1.01 -3.19
N GLU A 168 25.82 0.85 -2.50
CA GLU A 168 25.87 0.51 -1.09
C GLU A 168 25.82 1.80 -0.28
N LEU A 169 24.81 1.91 0.58
CA LEU A 169 24.52 3.11 1.35
C LEU A 169 24.76 2.86 2.85
N GLU A 170 25.07 3.93 3.58
CA GLU A 170 24.88 3.88 5.03
C GLU A 170 23.38 3.62 5.30
N PRO A 171 23.03 2.59 6.13
CA PRO A 171 21.63 2.28 6.38
C PRO A 171 20.85 3.50 6.88
N VAL A 172 19.74 3.80 6.22
CA VAL A 172 18.85 4.92 6.55
C VAL A 172 17.39 4.46 6.56
N MET A 173 16.61 4.97 7.51
CA MET A 173 15.18 4.68 7.61
C MET A 173 14.41 5.53 6.59
N VAL A 174 13.59 4.88 5.76
CA VAL A 174 12.72 5.53 4.77
C VAL A 174 11.40 4.78 4.72
N GLY A 175 10.30 5.46 5.05
CA GLY A 175 8.96 4.85 4.99
C GLY A 175 8.82 3.61 5.88
N GLY A 176 9.43 3.63 7.07
CA GLY A 176 9.41 2.49 8.00
C GLY A 176 10.30 1.30 7.61
N VAL A 177 11.15 1.46 6.57
CA VAL A 177 12.07 0.40 6.10
C VAL A 177 13.50 0.91 6.13
N THR A 178 14.42 0.09 6.65
CA THR A 178 15.86 0.39 6.58
C THR A 178 16.40 0.08 5.19
N VAL A 179 16.85 1.12 4.50
CA VAL A 179 17.42 1.04 3.14
C VAL A 179 18.94 1.16 3.23
N GLY A 180 19.66 0.09 2.85
CA GLY A 180 21.13 0.06 2.76
C GLY A 180 21.63 -0.13 1.32
N ARG A 181 20.73 -0.30 0.34
CA ARG A 181 21.07 -0.50 -1.07
C ARG A 181 20.08 0.18 -1.98
N ALA A 182 20.57 0.80 -3.08
CA ALA A 182 19.72 1.40 -4.10
C ALA A 182 20.24 1.06 -5.49
N THR A 183 19.34 0.80 -6.44
CA THR A 183 19.73 0.63 -7.85
C THR A 183 20.10 1.97 -8.46
N LEU A 184 21.18 1.99 -9.27
CA LEU A 184 21.63 3.16 -10.02
C LEU A 184 21.22 3.06 -11.51
N HIS A 185 20.40 2.09 -11.87
CA HIS A 185 19.87 1.82 -13.19
C HIS A 185 20.95 1.49 -14.24
N ASN A 186 21.75 2.45 -14.67
CA ASN A 186 22.80 2.28 -15.68
C ASN A 186 23.93 3.34 -15.51
N LYS A 187 24.99 3.20 -16.30
CA LYS A 187 26.14 4.09 -16.29
C LYS A 187 25.80 5.56 -16.63
N ASP A 188 24.89 5.76 -17.57
CA ASP A 188 24.53 7.10 -18.03
C ASP A 188 23.76 7.85 -16.94
N GLU A 189 22.93 7.16 -16.15
CA GLU A 189 22.22 7.72 -15.02
C GLU A 189 23.18 8.13 -13.89
N ILE A 190 24.24 7.35 -13.64
CA ILE A 190 25.29 7.68 -12.69
C ILE A 190 26.00 8.97 -13.11
N ALA A 191 26.38 9.07 -14.40
CA ALA A 191 27.05 10.24 -14.93
C ALA A 191 26.14 11.47 -14.91
N ARG A 192 24.85 11.31 -15.25
CA ARG A 192 23.88 12.40 -15.28
C ARG A 192 23.60 13.00 -13.91
N LYS A 193 23.54 12.16 -12.88
CA LYS A 193 23.24 12.58 -11.49
C LYS A 193 24.48 12.85 -10.66
N ASP A 194 25.67 12.65 -11.22
CA ASP A 194 26.97 12.86 -10.57
C ASP A 194 27.08 12.15 -9.20
N PHE A 195 26.67 10.88 -9.14
CA PHE A 195 26.86 10.08 -7.94
C PHE A 195 28.34 9.81 -7.68
N ARG A 196 28.82 10.23 -6.51
CA ARG A 196 30.21 10.08 -6.06
C ARG A 196 30.26 9.53 -4.64
#